data_dc5153e1645a487188b2b13241b397c1
#
_entry.id   dc5153e1645a487188b2b13241b397c1
#
_cell.length_a   1.000
_cell.length_b   1.000
_cell.length_c   1.000
_cell.angle_alpha   90.00
_cell.angle_beta   90.00
_cell.angle_gamma   90.00
#
_symmetry.space_group_name_H-M   'P 1'
#
loop_
_entity.id
_entity.type
_entity.pdbx_description
1 polymer ?
#
loop_
_entity_poly.entity_id
_entity_poly.type
_entity_poly.pdbx_seq_one_letter_code
_entity_poly.pdbx_strand_id
1 'polypeptide(L)'
;MNRLALFIPLSLFAVLTLILLLGLDKDPTELPSALVGEPFPAFAMPSLQDPESLVTQQDFADQVVLVNVWATWCFACRIEHPSLNALAEQGVKIIGLNYKDQR
;
A
#
# COMPACT_ATOMS: atom_id res chain seq x y z
N MET A 1 -54.09 0.42 13.15
CA MET A 1 -52.61 0.52 13.01
C MET A 1 -52.12 1.50 14.06
N ASN A 2 -51.29 1.03 14.98
CA ASN A 2 -50.77 1.87 16.06
C ASN A 2 -49.81 2.89 15.43
N ARG A 3 -50.11 4.17 15.56
CA ARG A 3 -49.25 5.27 15.03
C ARG A 3 -47.81 5.16 15.56
N LEU A 4 -47.66 4.59 16.78
CA LEU A 4 -46.37 4.30 17.37
C LEU A 4 -45.53 3.33 16.52
N ALA A 5 -46.12 2.34 15.87
CA ALA A 5 -45.44 1.35 15.03
C ALA A 5 -44.83 1.98 13.73
N LEU A 6 -45.34 3.13 13.31
CA LEU A 6 -44.77 3.89 12.17
C LEU A 6 -43.55 4.74 12.57
N PHE A 7 -43.48 5.17 13.83
CA PHE A 7 -42.36 5.98 14.29
C PHE A 7 -41.08 5.18 14.53
N ILE A 8 -41.20 3.87 14.86
CA ILE A 8 -40.02 3.02 15.09
C ILE A 8 -39.15 2.89 13.84
N PRO A 9 -39.65 2.47 12.66
CA PRO A 9 -38.81 2.39 11.47
C PRO A 9 -38.31 3.75 10.98
N LEU A 10 -39.10 4.82 11.16
CA LEU A 10 -38.68 6.17 10.80
C LEU A 10 -37.54 6.68 11.67
N SER A 11 -37.60 6.49 12.98
CA SER A 11 -36.52 6.85 13.90
C SER A 11 -35.26 6.02 13.65
N LEU A 12 -35.40 4.72 13.39
CA LEU A 12 -34.27 3.85 13.05
C LEU A 12 -33.59 4.33 11.76
N PHE A 13 -34.38 4.67 10.76
CA PHE A 13 -33.86 5.20 9.49
C PHE A 13 -33.14 6.54 9.70
N ALA A 14 -33.71 7.44 10.48
CA ALA A 14 -33.10 8.74 10.79
C ALA A 14 -31.76 8.58 11.53
N VAL A 15 -31.69 7.69 12.50
CA VAL A 15 -30.45 7.37 13.24
C VAL A 15 -29.40 6.75 12.32
N LEU A 16 -29.78 5.79 11.48
CA LEU A 16 -28.87 5.18 10.51
C LEU A 16 -28.32 6.20 9.52
N THR A 17 -29.19 7.06 8.98
CA THR A 17 -28.79 8.14 8.08
C THR A 17 -27.79 9.08 8.75
N LEU A 18 -28.05 9.44 10.01
CA LEU A 18 -27.13 10.30 10.76
C LEU A 18 -25.75 9.66 10.95
N ILE A 19 -25.72 8.36 11.31
CA ILE A 19 -24.47 7.62 11.47
C ILE A 19 -23.69 7.56 10.15
N LEU A 20 -24.37 7.30 9.03
CA LEU A 20 -23.75 7.26 7.72
C LEU A 20 -23.20 8.64 7.30
N LEU A 21 -23.95 9.71 7.53
CA LEU A 21 -23.49 11.07 7.24
C LEU A 21 -22.24 11.44 8.05
N LEU A 22 -22.21 11.10 9.35
CA LEU A 22 -21.03 11.33 10.19
C LEU A 22 -19.84 10.45 9.79
N GLY A 23 -20.11 9.31 9.17
CA GLY A 23 -19.06 8.40 8.63
C GLY A 23 -18.44 8.92 7.33
N LEU A 24 -19.17 9.68 6.54
CA LEU A 24 -18.68 10.25 5.27
C LEU A 24 -17.57 11.32 5.44
N ASP A 25 -17.51 11.96 6.60
CA ASP A 25 -16.45 12.94 6.91
C ASP A 25 -15.09 12.27 7.22
N LYS A 26 -15.08 10.95 7.40
CA LYS A 26 -13.83 10.21 7.60
C LYS A 26 -13.27 9.79 6.24
N ASP A 27 -12.09 10.28 5.91
CA ASP A 27 -11.37 9.85 4.71
C ASP A 27 -10.95 8.38 4.86
N PRO A 28 -11.54 7.44 4.10
CA PRO A 28 -11.19 6.03 4.18
C PRO A 28 -9.81 5.73 3.55
N THR A 29 -9.20 6.72 2.89
CA THR A 29 -7.88 6.57 2.25
C THR A 29 -6.73 6.86 3.20
N GLU A 30 -6.99 7.53 4.33
CA GLU A 30 -6.00 7.71 5.40
C GLU A 30 -5.85 6.41 6.20
N LEU A 31 -5.09 5.48 5.65
CA LEU A 31 -4.59 4.33 6.38
C LEU A 31 -3.20 4.66 6.93
N PRO A 32 -3.07 5.04 8.22
CA PRO A 32 -1.76 5.25 8.81
C PRO A 32 -0.99 3.94 8.74
N SER A 33 0.13 3.95 8.00
CA SER A 33 1.00 2.77 7.95
C SER A 33 1.59 2.54 9.34
N ALA A 34 1.44 1.33 9.87
CA ALA A 34 2.04 0.93 11.13
C ALA A 34 3.58 0.92 11.09
N LEU A 35 4.16 1.05 9.89
CA LEU A 35 5.60 1.01 9.65
C LEU A 35 6.24 2.40 9.55
N VAL A 36 5.44 3.47 9.60
CA VAL A 36 5.99 4.83 9.60
C VAL A 36 6.78 5.08 10.88
N GLY A 37 8.05 5.43 10.73
CA GLY A 37 8.97 5.67 11.84
C GLY A 37 9.63 4.41 12.41
N GLU A 38 9.26 3.23 11.93
CA GLU A 38 9.92 1.98 12.30
C GLU A 38 11.20 1.75 11.47
N PRO A 39 12.24 1.16 12.06
CA PRO A 39 13.46 0.84 11.32
C PRO A 39 13.16 -0.19 10.22
N PHE A 40 13.81 -0.01 9.08
CA PHE A 40 13.69 -0.98 7.98
C PHE A 40 14.19 -2.36 8.46
N PRO A 41 13.42 -3.45 8.26
CA PRO A 41 13.80 -4.77 8.74
C PRO A 41 15.09 -5.25 8.07
N ALA A 42 15.91 -5.97 8.84
CA ALA A 42 17.12 -6.60 8.32
C ALA A 42 16.76 -7.69 7.32
N PHE A 43 17.41 -7.67 6.16
CA PHE A 43 17.29 -8.72 5.16
C PHE A 43 18.64 -8.98 4.48
N ALA A 44 18.78 -10.16 3.88
CA ALA A 44 19.86 -10.52 2.98
C ALA A 44 19.26 -11.38 1.87
N MET A 45 19.25 -10.88 0.66
CA MET A 45 18.67 -11.58 -0.49
C MET A 45 19.64 -11.58 -1.67
N PRO A 46 19.69 -12.67 -2.45
CA PRO A 46 20.51 -12.70 -3.65
C PRO A 46 19.98 -11.72 -4.70
N SER A 47 20.88 -11.02 -5.37
CA SER A 47 20.53 -10.17 -6.50
C SER A 47 19.98 -11.01 -7.66
N LEU A 48 18.97 -10.48 -8.37
CA LEU A 48 18.47 -11.11 -9.59
C LEU A 48 19.48 -11.06 -10.74
N GLN A 49 20.31 -10.02 -10.76
CA GLN A 49 21.31 -9.81 -11.80
C GLN A 49 22.56 -10.65 -11.56
N ASP A 50 22.93 -10.84 -10.30
CA ASP A 50 24.09 -11.62 -9.88
C ASP A 50 23.74 -12.43 -8.62
N PRO A 51 23.35 -13.70 -8.76
CA PRO A 51 22.95 -14.55 -7.65
C PRO A 51 24.00 -14.78 -6.57
N GLU A 52 25.28 -14.61 -6.89
CA GLU A 52 26.39 -14.72 -5.93
C GLU A 52 26.51 -13.45 -5.05
N SER A 53 25.89 -12.34 -5.48
CA SER A 53 25.87 -11.08 -4.76
C SER A 53 24.65 -11.00 -3.84
N LEU A 54 24.88 -10.70 -2.56
CA LEU A 54 23.82 -10.46 -1.57
C LEU A 54 23.53 -8.98 -1.44
N VAL A 55 22.27 -8.65 -1.51
CA VAL A 55 21.74 -7.29 -1.26
C VAL A 55 21.16 -7.26 0.15
N THR A 56 21.55 -6.28 0.92
CA THR A 56 21.15 -6.09 2.31
C THR A 56 20.56 -4.70 2.54
N GLN A 57 19.92 -4.48 3.68
CA GLN A 57 19.43 -3.15 4.05
C GLN A 57 20.54 -2.09 4.17
N GLN A 58 21.80 -2.51 4.39
CA GLN A 58 22.94 -1.61 4.50
C GLN A 58 23.31 -0.95 3.19
N ASP A 59 23.00 -1.58 2.06
CA ASP A 59 23.26 -1.04 0.72
C ASP A 59 22.41 0.19 0.40
N PHE A 60 21.41 0.45 1.26
CA PHE A 60 20.46 1.55 1.14
C PHE A 60 20.46 2.48 2.35
N ALA A 61 21.35 2.24 3.32
CA ALA A 61 21.48 3.10 4.49
C ALA A 61 21.78 4.54 4.04
N ASP A 62 21.21 5.49 4.75
CA ASP A 62 21.39 6.93 4.53
C ASP A 62 20.86 7.48 3.18
N GLN A 63 20.01 6.72 2.48
CA GLN A 63 19.39 7.13 1.23
C GLN A 63 17.88 6.99 1.27
N VAL A 64 17.18 7.92 0.63
CA VAL A 64 15.77 7.76 0.35
C VAL A 64 15.60 6.86 -0.86
N VAL A 65 14.96 5.72 -0.68
CA VAL A 65 14.73 4.74 -1.75
C VAL A 65 13.25 4.37 -1.83
N LEU A 66 12.78 4.13 -3.04
CA LEU A 66 11.46 3.58 -3.28
C LEU A 66 11.58 2.07 -3.41
N VAL A 67 10.92 1.33 -2.52
CA VAL A 67 10.88 -0.13 -2.57
C VAL A 67 9.61 -0.54 -3.30
N ASN A 68 9.76 -1.20 -4.45
CA ASN A 68 8.67 -1.71 -5.26
C ASN A 68 8.65 -3.24 -5.23
N VAL A 69 7.53 -3.82 -4.80
CA VAL A 69 7.33 -5.28 -4.83
C VAL A 69 6.66 -5.65 -6.15
N TRP A 70 7.27 -6.54 -6.91
CA TRP A 70 6.78 -6.92 -8.23
C TRP A 70 6.92 -8.42 -8.50
N ALA A 71 6.22 -8.89 -9.53
CA ALA A 71 6.31 -10.27 -10.01
C ALA A 71 6.02 -10.33 -11.51
N THR A 72 6.51 -11.37 -12.20
CA THR A 72 6.25 -11.54 -13.64
C THR A 72 4.79 -11.78 -13.95
N TRP A 73 4.04 -12.39 -13.04
CA TRP A 73 2.60 -12.65 -13.15
C TRP A 73 1.72 -11.45 -12.76
N CYS A 74 2.32 -10.37 -12.25
CA CYS A 74 1.59 -9.20 -11.74
C CYS A 74 1.21 -8.26 -12.89
N PHE A 75 -0.05 -8.28 -13.30
CA PHE A 75 -0.55 -7.41 -14.38
C PHE A 75 -0.48 -5.92 -14.02
N ALA A 76 -0.85 -5.56 -12.79
CA ALA A 76 -0.77 -4.18 -12.31
C ALA A 76 0.67 -3.63 -12.34
N CYS A 77 1.66 -4.46 -11.99
CA CYS A 77 3.06 -4.07 -12.01
C CYS A 77 3.54 -3.68 -13.43
N ARG A 78 2.99 -4.31 -14.47
CA ARG A 78 3.30 -3.95 -15.87
C ARG A 78 2.74 -2.58 -16.25
N ILE A 79 1.56 -2.23 -15.72
CA ILE A 79 0.93 -0.94 -15.97
C ILE A 79 1.71 0.18 -15.26
N GLU A 80 2.22 -0.07 -14.06
CA GLU A 80 2.98 0.90 -13.25
C GLU A 80 4.41 1.08 -13.74
N HIS A 81 4.98 0.11 -14.44
CA HIS A 81 6.38 0.08 -14.84
C HIS A 81 6.86 1.34 -15.60
N PRO A 82 6.11 1.91 -16.56
CA PRO A 82 6.51 3.17 -17.22
C PRO A 82 6.63 4.34 -16.24
N SER A 83 5.75 4.41 -15.23
CA SER A 83 5.79 5.46 -14.20
C SER A 83 7.02 5.32 -13.30
N LEU A 84 7.38 4.09 -12.95
CA LEU A 84 8.60 3.81 -12.17
C LEU A 84 9.86 4.19 -12.96
N ASN A 85 9.90 3.88 -14.26
CA ASN A 85 11.02 4.30 -15.12
C ASN A 85 11.14 5.81 -15.18
N ALA A 86 10.03 6.53 -15.34
CA ALA A 86 10.04 8.00 -15.35
C ALA A 86 10.53 8.59 -14.02
N LEU A 87 10.21 7.96 -12.88
CA LEU A 87 10.76 8.35 -11.58
C LEU A 87 12.26 8.07 -11.47
N ALA A 88 12.73 6.94 -11.99
CA ALA A 88 14.16 6.60 -12.01
C ALA A 88 14.96 7.59 -12.88
N GLU A 89 14.42 8.03 -14.02
CA GLU A 89 15.01 9.06 -14.87
C GLU A 89 15.11 10.42 -14.16
N GLN A 90 14.21 10.70 -13.21
CA GLN A 90 14.26 11.89 -12.36
C GLN A 90 15.25 11.76 -11.18
N GLY A 91 15.97 10.63 -11.09
CA GLY A 91 16.97 10.40 -10.06
C GLY A 91 16.46 9.71 -8.80
N VAL A 92 15.22 9.23 -8.80
CA VAL A 92 14.68 8.43 -7.68
C VAL A 92 15.32 7.05 -7.70
N LYS A 93 15.98 6.67 -6.60
CA LYS A 93 16.52 5.32 -6.46
C LYS A 93 15.39 4.32 -6.19
N ILE A 94 15.27 3.33 -7.07
CA ILE A 94 14.20 2.32 -6.99
C ILE A 94 14.84 0.95 -6.76
N ILE A 95 14.29 0.20 -5.79
CA ILE A 95 14.66 -1.17 -5.49
C ILE A 95 13.47 -2.07 -5.80
N GLY A 96 13.64 -3.01 -6.71
CA GLY A 96 12.64 -4.00 -7.05
C GLY A 96 12.81 -5.26 -6.21
N LEU A 97 11.80 -5.61 -5.40
CA LEU A 97 11.72 -6.89 -4.71
C LEU A 97 10.85 -7.84 -5.53
N ASN A 98 11.46 -8.90 -6.06
CA ASN A 98 10.71 -9.93 -6.77
C ASN A 98 10.02 -10.87 -5.77
N TYR A 99 8.71 -11.09 -5.97
CA TYR A 99 7.89 -11.86 -5.03
C TYR A 99 7.28 -13.10 -5.67
N LYS A 100 7.58 -14.26 -5.11
CA LYS A 100 7.01 -15.55 -5.54
C LYS A 100 7.10 -15.84 -7.03
N ASP A 101 8.16 -15.42 -7.69
CA ASP A 101 8.50 -15.85 -9.03
C ASP A 101 9.37 -17.12 -8.97
N GLN A 102 9.14 -18.03 -9.90
CA GLN A 102 10.03 -19.15 -10.12
C GLN A 102 11.24 -18.69 -10.93
N ARG A 103 12.41 -19.05 -10.46
CA ARG A 103 13.68 -18.88 -11.22
C ARG A 103 13.82 -19.95 -12.26
#